data_2a701cff40a25b26e67df08ac2d1f287
#
_entry.id   2a701cff40a25b26e67df08ac2d1f287
#
_cell.length_a   1.000
_cell.length_b   1.000
_cell.length_c   1.000
_cell.angle_alpha   90.00
_cell.angle_beta   90.00
_cell.angle_gamma   90.00
#
_symmetry.space_group_name_H-M   'P 1'
#
loop_
_entity.id
_entity.type
_entity.pdbx_description
1 polymer ?
#
loop_
_entity_poly.entity_id
_entity_poly.type
_entity_poly.pdbx_seq_one_letter_code
_entity_poly.pdbx_strand_id
1 'polypeptide(L)' 'MYIHVGDNVILKTEEIIGFLDVETLKQSRSNLRILNMLKNQNPEIKTVIITENKGNTKEYFSIISTRTLRNRINKWQKN' A
#
# COMPACT_ATOMS: atom_id res chain seq x y z
N MET A 1 -9.06 12.94 -5.63
CA MET A 1 -8.60 13.02 -4.23
C MET A 1 -7.22 12.39 -4.09
N TYR A 2 -6.37 12.98 -3.29
CA TYR A 2 -5.00 12.52 -3.11
C TYR A 2 -4.75 12.14 -1.67
N ILE A 3 -3.90 11.15 -1.46
CA ILE A 3 -3.53 10.70 -0.13
C ILE A 3 -2.01 10.59 -0.04
N HIS A 4 -1.45 11.09 1.04
CA HIS A 4 -0.01 10.99 1.33
C HIS A 4 0.26 9.62 1.97
N VAL A 5 1.19 8.87 1.37
CA VAL A 5 1.46 7.50 1.79
C VAL A 5 2.88 7.30 2.32
N GLY A 6 3.57 8.39 2.64
CA GLY A 6 4.92 8.34 3.20
C GLY A 6 5.98 8.67 2.17
N ASP A 7 7.18 9.05 2.64
CA ASP A 7 8.36 9.32 1.81
C ASP A 7 8.07 10.27 0.64
N ASN A 8 7.23 11.28 0.88
CA ASN A 8 6.86 12.27 -0.13
C ASN A 8 6.10 11.69 -1.31
N VAL A 9 5.52 10.51 -1.17
CA VAL A 9 4.71 9.90 -2.21
C VAL A 9 3.25 10.26 -1.97
N ILE A 10 2.60 10.78 -3.02
CA ILE A 10 1.19 11.12 -3.00
C ILE A 10 0.50 10.33 -4.10
N LEU A 11 -0.58 9.64 -3.75
CA LEU A 11 -1.31 8.81 -4.69
C LEU A 11 -2.74 9.30 -4.83
N LYS A 12 -3.31 9.07 -6.03
CA LYS A 12 -4.74 9.31 -6.23
C LYS A 12 -5.53 8.17 -5.60
N THR A 13 -6.49 8.51 -4.75
CA THR A 13 -7.29 7.48 -4.10
C THR A 13 -8.05 6.62 -5.11
N GLU A 14 -8.43 7.22 -6.25
CA GLU A 14 -9.17 6.51 -7.28
C GLU A 14 -8.36 5.40 -7.93
N GLU A 15 -7.03 5.48 -7.85
CA GLU A 15 -6.15 4.47 -8.45
C GLU A 15 -5.79 3.36 -7.47
N ILE A 16 -6.08 3.52 -6.19
CA ILE A 16 -5.73 2.52 -5.20
C ILE A 16 -6.74 1.39 -5.23
N ILE A 17 -6.27 0.18 -5.52
CA ILE A 17 -7.15 -0.98 -5.57
C ILE A 17 -7.01 -1.86 -4.31
N GLY A 18 -5.99 -1.65 -3.51
CA GLY A 18 -5.88 -2.40 -2.26
C GLY A 18 -4.67 -2.06 -1.44
N PHE A 19 -4.75 -2.44 -0.18
CA PHE A 19 -3.64 -2.39 0.76
C PHE A 19 -3.35 -3.80 1.22
N LEU A 20 -2.08 -4.17 1.24
CA LEU A 20 -1.64 -5.47 1.75
C LEU A 20 -0.79 -5.23 2.98
N ASP A 21 -1.22 -5.78 4.10
CA ASP A 21 -0.47 -5.69 5.35
C ASP A 21 0.72 -6.63 5.28
N VAL A 22 1.92 -6.10 5.52
CA VAL A 22 3.15 -6.88 5.37
C VAL A 22 3.19 -8.05 6.33
N GLU A 23 2.74 -7.87 7.58
CA GLU A 23 2.72 -8.97 8.54
C GLU A 23 1.87 -10.12 8.04
N THR A 24 0.69 -9.79 7.51
CA THR A 24 -0.21 -10.80 6.97
C THR A 24 0.41 -11.50 5.77
N LEU A 25 1.04 -10.75 4.89
CA LEU A 25 1.71 -11.32 3.72
C LEU A 25 2.79 -12.32 4.12
N LYS A 26 3.61 -11.97 5.12
CA LYS A 26 4.67 -12.85 5.59
C LYS A 26 4.12 -14.12 6.21
N GLN A 27 3.00 -14.02 6.91
CA GLN A 27 2.39 -15.18 7.55
C GLN A 27 1.78 -16.14 6.55
N SER A 28 1.11 -15.60 5.53
CA SER A 28 0.37 -16.44 4.58
C SER A 28 1.26 -17.00 3.47
N ARG A 29 2.35 -16.32 3.15
CA ARG A 29 3.26 -16.69 2.06
C ARG A 29 2.53 -16.87 0.74
N SER A 30 1.41 -16.18 0.58
CA SER A 30 0.55 -16.38 -0.57
C SER A 30 0.96 -15.59 -1.79
N ASN A 31 1.80 -14.56 -1.65
CA ASN A 31 2.20 -13.72 -2.78
C ASN A 31 3.73 -13.63 -2.81
N LEU A 32 4.34 -14.66 -3.43
CA LEU A 32 5.80 -14.77 -3.44
C LEU A 32 6.48 -13.64 -4.19
N ARG A 33 5.83 -13.11 -5.24
CA ARG A 33 6.43 -12.01 -6.01
C ARG A 33 6.61 -10.78 -5.12
N ILE A 34 5.56 -10.41 -4.40
CA ILE A 34 5.63 -9.25 -3.52
C ILE A 34 6.57 -9.51 -2.35
N LEU A 35 6.55 -10.73 -1.78
CA LEU A 35 7.47 -11.08 -0.70
C LEU A 35 8.93 -10.96 -1.15
N ASN A 36 9.22 -11.37 -2.39
CA ASN A 36 10.58 -11.21 -2.93
C ASN A 36 10.96 -9.74 -3.10
N MET A 37 10.03 -8.92 -3.53
CA MET A 37 10.26 -7.49 -3.64
C MET A 37 10.57 -6.86 -2.28
N LEU A 38 9.88 -7.33 -1.23
CA LEU A 38 10.06 -6.81 0.12
C LEU A 38 11.44 -7.09 0.68
N LYS A 39 12.11 -8.14 0.20
CA LYS A 39 13.46 -8.47 0.69
C LYS A 39 14.45 -7.34 0.43
N ASN A 40 14.21 -6.53 -0.60
CA ASN A 40 15.11 -5.45 -0.97
C ASN A 40 14.63 -4.09 -0.47
N GLN A 41 13.59 -4.08 0.36
CA GLN A 41 13.02 -2.85 0.89
C GLN A 41 13.42 -2.64 2.34
N ASN A 42 13.21 -1.42 2.82
CA ASN A 42 13.41 -1.06 4.21
C ASN A 42 12.61 -2.03 5.10
N PRO A 43 13.26 -2.65 6.12
CA PRO A 43 12.52 -3.58 7.00
C PRO A 43 11.39 -2.93 7.79
N GLU A 44 11.31 -1.59 7.82
CA GLU A 44 10.24 -0.89 8.50
C GLU A 44 8.96 -0.77 7.66
N ILE A 45 8.99 -1.24 6.42
CA ILE A 45 7.79 -1.22 5.57
C ILE A 45 6.67 -2.03 6.23
N LYS A 46 5.49 -1.42 6.32
CA LYS A 46 4.33 -2.03 6.97
C LYS A 46 3.21 -2.37 5.99
N THR A 47 3.16 -1.67 4.87
CA THR A 47 2.04 -1.82 3.93
C THR A 47 2.55 -1.80 2.51
N VAL A 48 1.96 -2.65 1.66
CA VAL A 48 2.14 -2.58 0.22
C VAL A 48 0.84 -2.05 -0.37
N ILE A 49 0.94 -0.97 -1.13
CA ILE A 49 -0.23 -0.32 -1.74
C ILE A 49 -0.26 -0.71 -3.21
N ILE A 50 -1.37 -1.29 -3.64
CA ILE A 50 -1.54 -1.69 -5.03
C ILE A 50 -2.38 -0.64 -5.72
N THR A 51 -1.87 -0.13 -6.84
CA THR A 51 -2.61 0.84 -7.66
C THR A 51 -2.76 0.34 -9.07
N GLU A 52 -3.76 0.89 -9.76
CA GLU A 52 -3.97 0.59 -11.16
C GLU A 52 -4.30 1.87 -11.89
N ASN A 53 -3.69 2.06 -13.07
CA ASN A 53 -3.97 3.17 -13.95
C ASN A 53 -3.89 2.67 -15.37
N LYS A 54 -5.02 2.73 -16.10
CA LYS A 54 -5.12 2.34 -17.52
C LYS A 54 -4.53 0.95 -17.78
N GLY A 55 -4.87 0.00 -16.91
CA GLY A 55 -4.42 -1.38 -17.04
C GLY A 55 -3.04 -1.66 -16.49
N ASN A 56 -2.33 -0.64 -16.04
CA ASN A 56 -1.00 -0.82 -15.44
C ASN A 56 -1.09 -0.84 -13.93
N THR A 57 -0.54 -1.87 -13.31
CA THR A 57 -0.52 -1.97 -11.85
C THR A 57 0.86 -1.63 -11.33
N LYS A 58 0.89 -0.99 -10.16
CA LYS A 58 2.14 -0.68 -9.45
C LYS A 58 1.98 -1.00 -7.98
N GLU A 59 3.11 -1.34 -7.35
CA GLU A 59 3.18 -1.53 -5.92
C GLU A 59 3.99 -0.39 -5.31
N TYR A 60 3.48 0.17 -4.22
CA TYR A 60 4.20 1.17 -3.43
C TYR A 60 4.38 0.64 -2.03
N PHE A 61 5.58 0.84 -1.48
CA PHE A 61 5.93 0.32 -0.16
C PHE A 61 5.91 1.46 0.85
N SER A 62 5.16 1.30 1.92
CA SER A 62 4.93 2.36 2.88
C SER A 62 5.30 1.94 4.29
N ILE A 63 5.93 2.83 5.04
CA ILE A 63 6.18 2.63 6.46
C ILE A 63 4.95 2.94 7.31
N ILE A 64 3.90 3.47 6.69
CA ILE A 64 2.66 3.79 7.38
C ILE A 64 1.81 2.53 7.49
N SER A 65 1.22 2.30 8.66
CA SER A 65 0.43 1.09 8.87
C SER A 65 -0.80 1.08 7.97
N THR A 66 -1.23 -0.14 7.62
CA THR A 66 -2.42 -0.34 6.79
C THR A 66 -3.64 0.33 7.43
N ARG A 67 -3.77 0.22 8.74
CA ARG A 67 -4.87 0.83 9.47
C ARG A 67 -4.89 2.34 9.29
N THR A 68 -3.74 2.98 9.43
CA THR A 68 -3.65 4.43 9.27
C THR A 68 -4.01 4.86 7.86
N LEU A 69 -3.52 4.12 6.86
CA LEU A 69 -3.82 4.43 5.46
C LEU A 69 -5.31 4.29 5.18
N ARG A 70 -5.94 3.23 5.69
CA ARG A 70 -7.38 3.04 5.53
C ARG A 70 -8.16 4.17 6.19
N ASN A 71 -7.72 4.60 7.37
CA ASN A 71 -8.38 5.70 8.06
C ASN A 71 -8.29 6.99 7.28
N ARG A 72 -7.15 7.24 6.63
CA ARG A 72 -6.97 8.43 5.80
C ARG A 72 -7.96 8.44 4.64
N ILE A 73 -8.12 7.30 3.98
CA ILE A 73 -9.06 7.18 2.86
C ILE A 73 -10.50 7.32 3.35
N ASN A 74 -10.86 6.62 4.42
CA ASN A 74 -12.21 6.67 4.94
C ASN A 74 -12.61 8.07 5.38
N LYS A 75 -11.67 8.82 5.91
CA LYS A 75 -11.91 10.19 6.33
C LYS A 75 -12.32 11.06 5.15
N TRP A 76 -11.73 10.84 3.98
CA TRP A 76 -12.03 11.62 2.79
C TRP A 76 -13.31 11.16 2.10
N GLN A 77 -13.67 9.89 2.21
CA GLN A 77 -14.88 9.35 1.58
C GLN A 77 -16.11 9.50 2.44
N LYS A 78 -15.94 9.92 3.65
CA LYS A 78 -17.03 10.07 4.60
C LYS A 78 -17.77 11.38 4.34
N ASN A 79 -19.06 11.29 4.14
CA ASN A 79 -19.91 12.45 3.95
C ASN A 79 -20.65 12.80 5.22
#